data_3a098324d45f36829f61337e5400fbd3
#
_entry.id   3a098324d45f36829f61337e5400fbd3
#
_cell.length_a   1.000
_cell.length_b   1.000
_cell.length_c   1.000
_cell.angle_alpha   90.00
_cell.angle_beta   90.00
_cell.angle_gamma   90.00
#
_symmetry.space_group_name_H-M   'P 1'
#
loop_
_entity.id
_entity.type
_entity.pdbx_description
1 polymer ?
#
loop_
_entity_poly.entity_id
_entity_poly.type
_entity_poly.pdbx_seq_one_letter_code
_entity_poly.pdbx_strand_id
1 'polypeptide(L)'
;MTRMARGYTGMMSTSRIELTPVPMPLNIPPTPPVVSSPGKMERRMFAIVSDIHGNLEAFSAVLEEIDRREVQHIICLGDIIGYGPNPMECLDLVATRCRASIMGNHDFAVFYEPFNFNSGAESACYWTRNCFENDPDPVRKANRWKFLGNLPVRIRTNEFVGVHASPRRPINEYIFPDDIYTNPGKFVSIFERFERLCFVGHTHVPGVFLEGPDFYSPDELDYRFELTDEKAIVNVGSVGQPRDRDPRSSFVLVSDTAVEFVRVPYDVQTTVKKVHAIDALDDFLGTRLIDGR
;
A
#
# COMPACT_ATOMS: atom_id res chain seq x y z
N MET A 1 -51.08 2.52 -55.73
CA MET A 1 -49.83 1.81 -56.10
C MET A 1 -49.05 1.55 -54.81
N THR A 2 -49.16 0.32 -54.33
CA THR A 2 -48.69 -0.17 -53.02
C THR A 2 -47.25 -0.59 -53.14
N ARG A 3 -46.33 -0.08 -52.27
CA ARG A 3 -44.99 -0.64 -52.12
C ARG A 3 -44.85 -1.31 -50.76
N MET A 4 -44.68 -2.59 -50.79
CA MET A 4 -44.40 -3.47 -49.62
C MET A 4 -43.03 -3.12 -49.01
N ALA A 5 -43.03 -2.96 -47.69
CA ALA A 5 -41.80 -2.94 -46.88
C ALA A 5 -41.49 -4.40 -46.50
N ARG A 6 -40.29 -4.86 -46.86
CA ARG A 6 -39.72 -6.15 -46.37
C ARG A 6 -39.04 -5.92 -45.04
N GLY A 7 -39.55 -6.59 -44.00
CA GLY A 7 -38.87 -6.66 -42.70
C GLY A 7 -37.66 -7.57 -42.76
N TYR A 8 -36.55 -7.10 -42.24
CA TYR A 8 -35.38 -7.93 -41.88
C TYR A 8 -35.44 -8.18 -40.40
N THR A 9 -35.80 -9.39 -40.02
CA THR A 9 -35.62 -9.92 -38.69
C THR A 9 -34.24 -10.59 -38.61
N GLY A 10 -33.23 -9.81 -38.18
CA GLY A 10 -31.94 -10.36 -37.79
C GLY A 10 -31.97 -10.79 -36.35
N MET A 11 -31.97 -12.12 -36.12
CA MET A 11 -31.71 -12.71 -34.80
C MET A 11 -30.31 -12.36 -34.37
N MET A 12 -30.16 -11.46 -33.39
CA MET A 12 -28.91 -11.29 -32.66
C MET A 12 -28.80 -12.44 -31.65
N SER A 13 -27.94 -13.41 -31.95
CA SER A 13 -27.46 -14.41 -30.99
C SER A 13 -26.64 -13.70 -29.91
N THR A 14 -27.19 -13.56 -28.70
CA THR A 14 -26.47 -13.19 -27.50
C THR A 14 -25.69 -14.39 -27.01
N SER A 15 -24.46 -14.55 -27.50
CA SER A 15 -23.50 -15.46 -26.86
C SER A 15 -23.12 -14.86 -25.51
N ARG A 16 -23.67 -15.43 -24.43
CA ARG A 16 -23.18 -15.24 -23.09
C ARG A 16 -21.72 -15.72 -23.05
N ILE A 17 -20.77 -14.78 -22.85
CA ILE A 17 -19.41 -15.12 -22.46
C ILE A 17 -19.50 -15.52 -20.99
N GLU A 18 -19.55 -16.82 -20.72
CA GLU A 18 -19.33 -17.36 -19.38
C GLU A 18 -17.83 -17.19 -19.08
N LEU A 19 -17.52 -16.16 -18.27
CA LEU A 19 -16.22 -16.04 -17.62
C LEU A 19 -16.15 -17.12 -16.55
N THR A 20 -15.62 -18.28 -16.90
CA THR A 20 -15.18 -19.26 -15.92
C THR A 20 -14.02 -18.63 -15.14
N PRO A 21 -14.10 -18.51 -13.80
CA PRO A 21 -12.96 -18.07 -13.02
C PRO A 21 -11.86 -19.09 -13.18
N VAL A 22 -10.73 -18.68 -13.78
CA VAL A 22 -9.50 -19.47 -13.78
C VAL A 22 -9.06 -19.59 -12.32
N PRO A 23 -8.99 -20.79 -11.74
CA PRO A 23 -8.49 -20.95 -10.38
C PRO A 23 -7.00 -20.59 -10.40
N MET A 24 -6.66 -19.46 -9.78
CA MET A 24 -5.29 -19.15 -9.48
C MET A 24 -4.80 -20.13 -8.42
N PRO A 25 -3.64 -20.74 -8.59
CA PRO A 25 -2.96 -21.38 -7.48
C PRO A 25 -2.37 -20.31 -6.60
N LEU A 26 -3.16 -19.72 -5.73
CA LEU A 26 -2.67 -19.23 -4.46
C LEU A 26 -2.27 -20.49 -3.68
N ASN A 27 -1.05 -20.98 -3.91
CA ASN A 27 -0.38 -21.85 -2.96
C ASN A 27 -0.02 -20.99 -1.74
N ILE A 28 -1.05 -20.59 -1.01
CA ILE A 28 -0.91 -20.31 0.41
C ILE A 28 -0.83 -21.72 1.01
N PRO A 29 0.34 -22.17 1.49
CA PRO A 29 0.37 -23.46 2.17
C PRO A 29 -0.65 -23.38 3.32
N PRO A 30 -1.49 -24.40 3.52
CA PRO A 30 -2.36 -24.44 4.69
C PRO A 30 -1.44 -24.21 5.91
N THR A 31 -1.85 -23.33 6.79
CA THR A 31 -1.18 -23.11 8.09
C THR A 31 -0.93 -24.50 8.66
N PRO A 32 0.32 -24.92 8.91
CA PRO A 32 0.56 -26.21 9.52
C PRO A 32 -0.19 -26.23 10.84
N PRO A 33 -0.80 -27.37 11.22
CA PRO A 33 -1.44 -27.50 12.51
C PRO A 33 -0.41 -27.16 13.58
N VAL A 34 -0.74 -26.22 14.45
CA VAL A 34 0.09 -25.84 15.57
C VAL A 34 0.19 -27.06 16.49
N VAL A 35 1.28 -27.82 16.35
CA VAL A 35 1.68 -28.79 17.37
C VAL A 35 2.28 -27.96 18.49
N SER A 36 1.48 -27.70 19.52
CA SER A 36 1.89 -27.02 20.73
C SER A 36 2.87 -27.91 21.51
N SER A 37 4.16 -27.62 21.33
CA SER A 37 5.16 -27.98 22.34
C SER A 37 5.04 -26.97 23.50
N PRO A 38 5.05 -27.36 24.76
CA PRO A 38 5.01 -26.44 25.88
C PRO A 38 6.42 -25.83 26.08
N GLY A 39 6.67 -24.70 25.42
CA GLY A 39 7.93 -23.99 25.51
C GLY A 39 7.94 -22.73 24.70
N LYS A 40 7.78 -21.56 25.36
CA LYS A 40 7.73 -20.18 24.85
C LYS A 40 6.64 -19.99 23.80
N MET A 41 5.58 -19.30 24.18
CA MET A 41 4.67 -18.67 23.23
C MET A 41 5.52 -17.76 22.32
N GLU A 42 5.81 -18.20 21.09
CA GLU A 42 6.37 -17.31 20.07
C GLU A 42 5.36 -16.19 19.89
N ARG A 43 5.73 -14.98 20.29
CA ARG A 43 4.93 -13.78 20.03
C ARG A 43 4.75 -13.68 18.52
N ARG A 44 3.53 -13.81 18.06
CA ARG A 44 3.21 -13.57 16.64
C ARG A 44 3.47 -12.08 16.38
N MET A 45 4.59 -11.79 15.72
CA MET A 45 4.95 -10.43 15.32
C MET A 45 5.07 -10.38 13.80
N PHE A 46 4.45 -9.36 13.20
CA PHE A 46 4.60 -9.09 11.77
C PHE A 46 4.75 -7.60 11.52
N ALA A 47 5.38 -7.24 10.41
CA ALA A 47 5.56 -5.87 9.99
C ALA A 47 4.49 -5.47 8.97
N ILE A 48 4.02 -4.23 9.04
CA ILE A 48 3.21 -3.61 7.99
C ILE A 48 3.94 -2.38 7.48
N VAL A 49 4.22 -2.37 6.17
CA VAL A 49 4.85 -1.28 5.44
C VAL A 49 3.86 -0.71 4.42
N SER A 50 4.02 0.55 4.04
CA SER A 50 3.22 1.21 3.02
C SER A 50 4.01 2.32 2.33
N ASP A 51 3.54 2.76 1.16
CA ASP A 51 4.00 3.98 0.52
C ASP A 51 5.53 4.00 0.33
N ILE A 52 6.04 2.94 -0.34
CA ILE A 52 7.47 2.73 -0.62
C ILE A 52 7.93 3.69 -1.71
N HIS A 53 7.05 3.94 -2.70
CA HIS A 53 7.26 4.92 -3.74
C HIS A 53 8.60 4.81 -4.47
N GLY A 54 9.04 3.61 -4.82
CA GLY A 54 10.27 3.41 -5.56
C GLY A 54 11.54 3.95 -4.87
N ASN A 55 11.51 4.17 -3.55
CA ASN A 55 12.65 4.63 -2.75
C ASN A 55 13.42 3.42 -2.21
N LEU A 56 14.40 2.99 -2.98
CA LEU A 56 15.18 1.79 -2.68
C LEU A 56 16.01 1.93 -1.41
N GLU A 57 16.62 3.09 -1.18
CA GLU A 57 17.42 3.38 0.01
C GLU A 57 16.59 3.24 1.28
N ALA A 58 15.41 3.83 1.26
CA ALA A 58 14.46 3.77 2.38
C ALA A 58 13.95 2.34 2.62
N PHE A 59 13.52 1.65 1.55
CA PHE A 59 12.98 0.31 1.70
C PHE A 59 14.04 -0.71 2.11
N SER A 60 15.29 -0.57 1.59
CA SER A 60 16.40 -1.42 2.01
C SER A 60 16.71 -1.26 3.51
N ALA A 61 16.77 -0.01 4.00
CA ALA A 61 16.98 0.25 5.42
C ALA A 61 15.86 -0.33 6.31
N VAL A 62 14.60 -0.24 5.87
CA VAL A 62 13.46 -0.83 6.57
C VAL A 62 13.54 -2.36 6.59
N LEU A 63 13.92 -2.99 5.48
CA LEU A 63 14.10 -4.45 5.42
C LEU A 63 15.22 -4.92 6.34
N GLU A 64 16.34 -4.20 6.40
CA GLU A 64 17.45 -4.50 7.34
C GLU A 64 17.00 -4.38 8.80
N GLU A 65 16.20 -3.38 9.14
CA GLU A 65 15.65 -3.23 10.50
C GLU A 65 14.66 -4.35 10.86
N ILE A 66 13.81 -4.76 9.91
CA ILE A 66 12.89 -5.91 10.08
C ILE A 66 13.68 -7.20 10.30
N ASP A 67 14.74 -7.44 9.51
CA ASP A 67 15.61 -8.61 9.65
C ASP A 67 16.37 -8.59 10.98
N ARG A 68 16.88 -7.44 11.41
CA ARG A 68 17.54 -7.26 12.72
C ARG A 68 16.61 -7.59 13.91
N ARG A 69 15.31 -7.37 13.74
CA ARG A 69 14.28 -7.70 14.74
C ARG A 69 13.73 -9.12 14.59
N GLU A 70 14.27 -9.92 13.66
CA GLU A 70 13.87 -11.30 13.40
C GLU A 70 12.39 -11.45 13.01
N VAL A 71 11.77 -10.41 12.40
CA VAL A 71 10.38 -10.44 11.98
C VAL A 71 10.27 -11.10 10.61
N GLN A 72 9.55 -12.21 10.53
CA GLN A 72 9.50 -13.06 9.32
C GLN A 72 8.40 -12.68 8.32
N HIS A 73 7.37 -11.98 8.77
CA HIS A 73 6.20 -11.68 7.95
C HIS A 73 6.05 -10.19 7.73
N ILE A 74 6.02 -9.80 6.46
CA ILE A 74 5.84 -8.42 6.03
C ILE A 74 4.56 -8.34 5.19
N ILE A 75 3.73 -7.34 5.46
CA ILE A 75 2.54 -6.99 4.68
C ILE A 75 2.78 -5.59 4.09
N CYS A 76 2.56 -5.43 2.78
CA CYS A 76 2.66 -4.13 2.11
C CYS A 76 1.26 -3.60 1.76
N LEU A 77 0.95 -2.38 2.20
CA LEU A 77 -0.36 -1.74 1.95
C LEU A 77 -0.41 -0.92 0.66
N GLY A 78 0.49 -1.16 -0.28
CA GLY A 78 0.46 -0.52 -1.60
C GLY A 78 1.34 0.71 -1.71
N ASP A 79 1.21 1.41 -2.83
CA ASP A 79 2.09 2.47 -3.29
C ASP A 79 3.55 2.03 -3.27
N ILE A 80 3.78 0.88 -3.89
CA ILE A 80 5.11 0.27 -4.03
C ILE A 80 5.97 1.14 -4.94
N ILE A 81 5.36 1.68 -5.99
CA ILE A 81 5.98 2.43 -7.08
C ILE A 81 5.41 3.85 -7.20
N GLY A 82 5.91 4.62 -8.16
CA GLY A 82 5.58 6.04 -8.32
C GLY A 82 6.50 6.93 -7.48
N TYR A 83 6.68 8.18 -7.88
CA TYR A 83 7.56 9.20 -7.30
C TYR A 83 9.06 8.90 -7.34
N GLY A 84 9.51 7.80 -6.73
CA GLY A 84 10.93 7.54 -6.49
C GLY A 84 11.66 6.89 -7.66
N PRO A 85 13.00 6.88 -7.60
CA PRO A 85 13.86 6.60 -8.75
C PRO A 85 14.10 5.11 -9.05
N ASN A 86 13.70 4.20 -8.15
CA ASN A 86 13.97 2.76 -8.26
C ASN A 86 12.70 1.90 -8.23
N PRO A 87 11.72 2.12 -9.15
CA PRO A 87 10.43 1.42 -9.08
C PRO A 87 10.55 -0.09 -9.32
N MET A 88 11.45 -0.52 -10.21
CA MET A 88 11.59 -1.94 -10.57
C MET A 88 12.20 -2.74 -9.42
N GLU A 89 13.24 -2.22 -8.79
CA GLU A 89 13.92 -2.86 -7.66
C GLU A 89 12.99 -2.96 -6.45
N CYS A 90 12.23 -1.89 -6.16
CA CYS A 90 11.27 -1.90 -5.06
C CYS A 90 10.15 -2.91 -5.30
N LEU A 91 9.61 -2.99 -6.52
CA LEU A 91 8.58 -3.98 -6.86
C LEU A 91 9.09 -5.41 -6.71
N ASP A 92 10.32 -5.70 -7.20
CA ASP A 92 10.94 -7.02 -7.09
C ASP A 92 11.20 -7.40 -5.62
N LEU A 93 11.63 -6.44 -4.79
CA LEU A 93 11.80 -6.67 -3.35
C LEU A 93 10.46 -6.95 -2.66
N VAL A 94 9.39 -6.19 -2.97
CA VAL A 94 8.06 -6.46 -2.40
C VAL A 94 7.57 -7.84 -2.83
N ALA A 95 7.72 -8.21 -4.11
CA ALA A 95 7.29 -9.50 -4.61
C ALA A 95 8.01 -10.69 -3.94
N THR A 96 9.24 -10.49 -3.46
CA THR A 96 10.05 -11.55 -2.85
C THR A 96 10.03 -11.54 -1.32
N ARG A 97 9.89 -10.37 -0.69
CA ARG A 97 10.00 -10.19 0.76
C ARG A 97 8.64 -10.10 1.48
N CYS A 98 7.62 -9.59 0.81
CA CYS A 98 6.31 -9.43 1.43
C CYS A 98 5.45 -10.69 1.25
N ARG A 99 4.90 -11.18 2.36
CA ARG A 99 3.95 -12.32 2.35
C ARG A 99 2.64 -11.98 1.67
N ALA A 100 2.21 -10.74 1.78
CA ALA A 100 1.02 -10.21 1.15
C ALA A 100 1.22 -8.73 0.80
N SER A 101 0.62 -8.32 -0.31
CA SER A 101 0.68 -6.93 -0.77
C SER A 101 -0.66 -6.56 -1.39
N ILE A 102 -1.05 -5.29 -1.27
CA ILE A 102 -2.25 -4.75 -1.90
C ILE A 102 -1.88 -3.59 -2.83
N MET A 103 -2.83 -3.20 -3.66
CA MET A 103 -2.68 -2.13 -4.63
C MET A 103 -2.94 -0.77 -3.99
N GLY A 104 -2.00 0.16 -4.12
CA GLY A 104 -2.18 1.57 -3.80
C GLY A 104 -2.65 2.37 -5.03
N ASN A 105 -2.87 3.67 -4.85
CA ASN A 105 -3.34 4.52 -5.95
C ASN A 105 -2.25 4.80 -7.00
N HIS A 106 -0.97 4.85 -6.62
CA HIS A 106 0.13 4.95 -7.58
C HIS A 106 0.34 3.65 -8.35
N ASP A 107 0.25 2.49 -7.69
CA ASP A 107 0.29 1.19 -8.35
C ASP A 107 -0.84 1.08 -9.39
N PHE A 108 -2.06 1.49 -8.99
CA PHE A 108 -3.22 1.55 -9.87
C PHE A 108 -2.99 2.49 -11.06
N ALA A 109 -2.46 3.69 -10.81
CA ALA A 109 -2.20 4.70 -11.83
C ALA A 109 -1.15 4.22 -12.86
N VAL A 110 -0.09 3.55 -12.41
CA VAL A 110 0.92 2.97 -13.30
C VAL A 110 0.34 1.81 -14.10
N PHE A 111 -0.50 0.98 -13.54
CA PHE A 111 -1.08 -0.18 -14.22
C PHE A 111 -2.20 0.21 -15.21
N TYR A 112 -3.10 1.11 -14.80
CA TYR A 112 -4.22 1.59 -15.63
C TYR A 112 -3.95 2.98 -16.19
N GLU A 113 -4.39 4.04 -15.49
CA GLU A 113 -4.17 5.45 -15.85
C GLU A 113 -4.18 6.33 -14.59
N PRO A 114 -3.32 7.37 -14.51
CA PRO A 114 -3.38 8.37 -13.45
C PRO A 114 -4.65 9.21 -13.61
N PHE A 115 -5.44 9.29 -12.53
CA PHE A 115 -6.66 10.08 -12.48
C PHE A 115 -6.69 10.94 -11.22
N ASN A 116 -6.90 12.26 -11.37
CA ASN A 116 -6.87 13.24 -10.28
C ASN A 116 -5.49 13.37 -9.60
N PHE A 117 -4.41 13.11 -10.32
CA PHE A 117 -3.05 13.38 -9.85
C PHE A 117 -2.65 14.82 -10.19
N ASN A 118 -1.77 15.43 -9.38
CA ASN A 118 -1.05 16.62 -9.80
C ASN A 118 -0.01 16.26 -10.87
N SER A 119 0.49 17.27 -11.59
CA SER A 119 1.40 17.05 -12.73
C SER A 119 2.68 16.30 -12.37
N GLY A 120 3.28 16.55 -11.21
CA GLY A 120 4.49 15.84 -10.78
C GLY A 120 4.23 14.36 -10.48
N ALA A 121 3.12 14.04 -9.82
CA ALA A 121 2.71 12.67 -9.55
C ALA A 121 2.34 11.93 -10.85
N GLU A 122 1.62 12.58 -11.75
CA GLU A 122 1.24 12.03 -13.06
C GLU A 122 2.47 11.71 -13.91
N SER A 123 3.40 12.67 -14.04
CA SER A 123 4.66 12.47 -14.76
C SER A 123 5.48 11.31 -14.19
N ALA A 124 5.55 11.19 -12.86
CA ALA A 124 6.23 10.10 -12.21
C ALA A 124 5.58 8.73 -12.50
N CYS A 125 4.24 8.66 -12.57
CA CYS A 125 3.55 7.43 -12.97
C CYS A 125 3.87 7.01 -14.41
N TYR A 126 3.85 7.94 -15.37
CA TYR A 126 4.22 7.65 -16.75
C TYR A 126 5.69 7.28 -16.90
N TRP A 127 6.58 7.97 -16.19
CA TRP A 127 7.99 7.59 -16.17
C TRP A 127 8.19 6.17 -15.60
N THR A 128 7.54 5.84 -14.50
CA THR A 128 7.58 4.49 -13.92
C THR A 128 7.08 3.43 -14.90
N ARG A 129 5.97 3.69 -15.60
CA ARG A 129 5.45 2.81 -16.66
C ARG A 129 6.49 2.61 -17.76
N ASN A 130 7.13 3.69 -18.21
CA ASN A 130 8.18 3.62 -19.23
C ASN A 130 9.38 2.79 -18.77
N CYS A 131 9.76 2.82 -17.49
CA CYS A 131 10.79 1.95 -16.95
C CYS A 131 10.44 0.47 -17.14
N PHE A 132 9.20 0.08 -16.86
CA PHE A 132 8.74 -1.30 -17.03
C PHE A 132 8.65 -1.71 -18.51
N GLU A 133 8.10 -0.84 -19.37
CA GLU A 133 7.97 -1.11 -20.80
C GLU A 133 9.32 -1.24 -21.50
N ASN A 134 10.32 -0.53 -21.04
CA ASN A 134 11.69 -0.56 -21.60
C ASN A 134 12.62 -1.58 -20.92
N ASP A 135 12.11 -2.42 -20.00
CA ASP A 135 12.94 -3.51 -19.47
C ASP A 135 13.39 -4.45 -20.62
N PRO A 136 14.71 -4.61 -20.82
CA PRO A 136 15.24 -5.44 -21.89
C PRO A 136 14.95 -6.93 -21.70
N ASP A 137 14.61 -7.36 -20.48
CA ASP A 137 14.24 -8.74 -20.19
C ASP A 137 12.72 -8.93 -20.27
N PRO A 138 12.20 -9.58 -21.33
CA PRO A 138 10.76 -9.72 -21.53
C PRO A 138 10.09 -10.59 -20.45
N VAL A 139 10.84 -11.50 -19.81
CA VAL A 139 10.30 -12.36 -18.76
C VAL A 139 10.12 -11.57 -17.48
N ARG A 140 11.12 -10.78 -17.08
CA ARG A 140 11.00 -9.88 -15.92
C ARG A 140 9.90 -8.85 -16.12
N LYS A 141 9.85 -8.20 -17.30
CA LYS A 141 8.78 -7.28 -17.66
C LYS A 141 7.39 -7.92 -17.47
N ALA A 142 7.18 -9.09 -18.07
CA ALA A 142 5.90 -9.79 -17.96
C ALA A 142 5.55 -10.17 -16.50
N ASN A 143 6.54 -10.60 -15.72
CA ASN A 143 6.33 -10.96 -14.31
C ASN A 143 5.97 -9.75 -13.45
N ARG A 144 6.61 -8.58 -13.65
CA ARG A 144 6.29 -7.35 -12.93
C ARG A 144 4.87 -6.86 -13.22
N TRP A 145 4.47 -6.82 -14.49
CA TRP A 145 3.11 -6.47 -14.89
C TRP A 145 2.08 -7.45 -14.33
N LYS A 146 2.39 -8.75 -14.35
CA LYS A 146 1.52 -9.78 -13.76
C LYS A 146 1.39 -9.62 -12.25
N PHE A 147 2.50 -9.33 -11.55
CA PHE A 147 2.47 -9.10 -10.11
C PHE A 147 1.61 -7.88 -9.78
N LEU A 148 1.85 -6.75 -10.43
CA LEU A 148 1.12 -5.50 -10.23
C LEU A 148 -0.38 -5.66 -10.51
N GLY A 149 -0.74 -6.29 -11.64
CA GLY A 149 -2.14 -6.52 -12.03
C GLY A 149 -2.90 -7.52 -11.16
N ASN A 150 -2.19 -8.33 -10.35
CA ASN A 150 -2.80 -9.29 -9.43
C ASN A 150 -2.91 -8.79 -7.99
N LEU A 151 -2.43 -7.58 -7.68
CA LEU A 151 -2.56 -7.00 -6.35
C LEU A 151 -4.04 -6.81 -5.98
N PRO A 152 -4.52 -7.38 -4.89
CA PRO A 152 -5.87 -7.11 -4.40
C PRO A 152 -5.93 -5.69 -3.81
N VAL A 153 -7.13 -5.13 -3.69
CA VAL A 153 -7.32 -3.79 -3.10
C VAL A 153 -7.51 -3.80 -1.58
N ARG A 154 -7.59 -4.98 -0.98
CA ARG A 154 -7.68 -5.15 0.48
C ARG A 154 -7.22 -6.53 0.94
N ILE A 155 -6.76 -6.57 2.18
CA ILE A 155 -6.55 -7.80 2.96
C ILE A 155 -7.57 -7.81 4.08
N ARG A 156 -8.19 -8.96 4.32
CA ARG A 156 -9.07 -9.18 5.47
C ARG A 156 -8.65 -10.46 6.18
N THR A 157 -8.41 -10.35 7.45
CA THR A 157 -8.16 -11.47 8.37
C THR A 157 -9.25 -11.50 9.44
N ASN A 158 -9.17 -12.42 10.38
CA ASN A 158 -10.06 -12.41 11.55
C ASN A 158 -9.71 -11.30 12.55
N GLU A 159 -8.53 -10.71 12.45
CA GLU A 159 -7.98 -9.76 13.43
C GLU A 159 -8.01 -8.33 12.91
N PHE A 160 -7.83 -8.13 11.60
CA PHE A 160 -7.78 -6.80 11.01
C PHE A 160 -8.20 -6.75 9.54
N VAL A 161 -8.46 -5.53 9.08
CA VAL A 161 -8.58 -5.17 7.67
C VAL A 161 -7.38 -4.30 7.28
N GLY A 162 -6.72 -4.61 6.16
CA GLY A 162 -5.68 -3.75 5.56
C GLY A 162 -6.19 -3.20 4.23
N VAL A 163 -6.11 -1.90 4.05
CA VAL A 163 -6.39 -1.20 2.80
C VAL A 163 -5.35 -0.10 2.60
N HIS A 164 -5.15 0.35 1.36
CA HIS A 164 -4.21 1.44 1.13
C HIS A 164 -4.74 2.76 1.72
N ALA A 165 -5.96 3.15 1.37
CA ALA A 165 -6.54 4.45 1.72
C ALA A 165 -7.59 4.35 2.84
N SER A 166 -8.81 3.94 2.55
CA SER A 166 -9.86 3.77 3.57
C SER A 166 -10.68 2.49 3.36
N PRO A 167 -11.29 1.92 4.43
CA PRO A 167 -12.18 0.75 4.26
C PRO A 167 -13.36 1.02 3.33
N ARG A 168 -13.76 2.28 3.20
CA ARG A 168 -14.87 2.75 2.37
C ARG A 168 -14.49 2.88 0.90
N ARG A 169 -13.28 3.43 0.64
CA ARG A 169 -12.69 3.61 -0.69
C ARG A 169 -11.22 3.19 -0.66
N PRO A 170 -10.93 1.91 -0.86
CA PRO A 170 -9.63 1.30 -0.53
C PRO A 170 -8.41 1.90 -1.21
N ILE A 171 -8.56 2.57 -2.36
CA ILE A 171 -7.43 3.01 -3.16
C ILE A 171 -7.10 4.51 -2.99
N ASN A 172 -8.11 5.40 -2.83
CA ASN A 172 -7.90 6.84 -3.06
C ASN A 172 -8.60 7.78 -2.08
N GLU A 173 -9.13 7.33 -0.96
CA GLU A 173 -9.74 8.20 0.04
C GLU A 173 -8.75 8.58 1.15
N TYR A 174 -8.39 9.85 1.24
CA TYR A 174 -7.55 10.33 2.33
C TYR A 174 -8.28 10.29 3.67
N ILE A 175 -7.55 9.97 4.74
CA ILE A 175 -8.00 10.10 6.14
C ILE A 175 -6.97 10.97 6.85
N PHE A 176 -7.24 12.27 6.95
CA PHE A 176 -6.37 13.22 7.64
C PHE A 176 -6.77 13.39 9.11
N PRO A 177 -5.82 13.72 10.01
CA PRO A 177 -6.15 14.01 11.41
C PRO A 177 -7.24 15.07 11.57
N ASP A 178 -7.21 16.14 10.78
CA ASP A 178 -8.20 17.22 10.83
C ASP A 178 -9.61 16.80 10.41
N ASP A 179 -9.75 15.70 9.69
CA ASP A 179 -11.08 15.18 9.28
C ASP A 179 -11.96 14.82 10.48
N ILE A 180 -11.38 14.50 11.62
CA ILE A 180 -12.13 14.25 12.88
C ILE A 180 -13.05 15.41 13.20
N TYR A 181 -12.55 16.63 13.02
CA TYR A 181 -13.27 17.87 13.33
C TYR A 181 -14.07 18.39 12.14
N THR A 182 -13.51 18.27 10.92
CA THR A 182 -14.09 18.88 9.71
C THR A 182 -15.12 17.99 9.04
N ASN A 183 -15.05 16.67 9.23
CA ASN A 183 -15.97 15.71 8.62
C ASN A 183 -16.24 14.48 9.50
N PRO A 184 -16.84 14.63 10.70
CA PRO A 184 -17.07 13.52 11.62
C PRO A 184 -17.94 12.39 11.03
N GLY A 185 -18.90 12.72 10.16
CA GLY A 185 -19.73 11.72 9.48
C GLY A 185 -18.96 10.76 8.57
N LYS A 186 -17.81 11.19 8.07
CA LYS A 186 -16.88 10.34 7.32
C LYS A 186 -16.31 9.23 8.21
N PHE A 187 -15.91 9.58 9.44
CA PHE A 187 -15.37 8.62 10.41
C PHE A 187 -16.40 7.57 10.80
N VAL A 188 -17.62 7.96 11.15
CA VAL A 188 -18.72 7.03 11.44
C VAL A 188 -18.83 6.00 10.31
N SER A 189 -18.94 6.46 9.06
CA SER A 189 -19.07 5.59 7.89
C SER A 189 -17.84 4.69 7.64
N ILE A 190 -16.66 5.11 8.06
CA ILE A 190 -15.42 4.32 7.95
C ILE A 190 -15.38 3.23 9.03
N PHE A 191 -15.67 3.59 10.31
CA PHE A 191 -15.64 2.68 11.44
C PHE A 191 -16.70 1.57 11.37
N GLU A 192 -17.80 1.78 10.63
CA GLU A 192 -18.80 0.74 10.32
C GLU A 192 -18.27 -0.38 9.40
N ARG A 193 -17.11 -0.24 8.76
CA ARG A 193 -16.61 -1.14 7.73
C ARG A 193 -15.67 -2.23 8.22
N PHE A 194 -15.27 -2.21 9.48
CA PHE A 194 -14.39 -3.19 10.08
C PHE A 194 -14.78 -3.45 11.54
N GLU A 195 -14.32 -4.57 12.10
CA GLU A 195 -14.75 -5.02 13.43
C GLU A 195 -13.88 -4.44 14.56
N ARG A 196 -12.55 -4.46 14.42
CA ARG A 196 -11.62 -4.08 15.48
C ARG A 196 -10.48 -3.18 14.99
N LEU A 197 -9.66 -3.66 14.08
CA LEU A 197 -8.48 -2.96 13.59
C LEU A 197 -8.54 -2.75 12.08
N CYS A 198 -8.13 -1.57 11.63
CA CYS A 198 -7.90 -1.26 10.23
C CYS A 198 -6.53 -0.62 10.05
N PHE A 199 -5.69 -1.17 9.18
CA PHE A 199 -4.39 -0.59 8.82
C PHE A 199 -4.49 0.12 7.47
N VAL A 200 -3.92 1.34 7.41
CA VAL A 200 -3.94 2.21 6.23
C VAL A 200 -2.58 2.89 6.03
N GLY A 201 -2.33 3.43 4.83
CA GLY A 201 -1.21 4.32 4.48
C GLY A 201 -1.71 5.61 3.84
N HIS A 202 -1.29 5.87 2.58
CA HIS A 202 -1.80 6.88 1.64
C HIS A 202 -1.57 8.35 2.04
N THR A 203 -1.83 8.75 3.29
CA THR A 203 -1.56 10.12 3.74
C THR A 203 -0.09 10.34 4.08
N HIS A 204 0.68 9.26 4.33
CA HIS A 204 2.05 9.25 4.80
C HIS A 204 2.24 9.92 6.18
N VAL A 205 1.17 10.07 6.94
CA VAL A 205 1.17 10.63 8.30
C VAL A 205 0.79 9.51 9.26
N PRO A 206 1.74 8.93 9.99
CA PRO A 206 1.48 7.82 10.90
C PRO A 206 0.72 8.27 12.13
N GLY A 207 -0.07 7.37 12.70
CA GLY A 207 -0.83 7.60 13.92
C GLY A 207 -2.03 6.69 14.04
N VAL A 208 -2.80 6.88 15.10
CA VAL A 208 -3.96 6.07 15.44
C VAL A 208 -5.20 6.95 15.55
N PHE A 209 -6.25 6.57 14.83
CA PHE A 209 -7.59 7.14 15.01
C PHE A 209 -8.42 6.16 15.83
N LEU A 210 -9.12 6.67 16.84
CA LEU A 210 -10.06 5.91 17.65
C LEU A 210 -11.52 6.21 17.24
N GLU A 211 -12.46 5.32 17.60
CA GLU A 211 -13.88 5.46 17.24
C GLU A 211 -14.54 6.65 17.95
N GLY A 212 -14.16 6.93 19.21
CA GLY A 212 -14.42 8.21 19.86
C GLY A 212 -13.47 9.24 19.25
N PRO A 213 -13.93 10.23 18.44
CA PRO A 213 -13.13 10.82 17.39
C PRO A 213 -11.87 11.54 17.88
N ASP A 214 -10.81 10.78 18.08
CA ASP A 214 -9.50 11.25 18.49
C ASP A 214 -8.42 10.73 17.54
N PHE A 215 -7.34 11.49 17.40
CA PHE A 215 -6.13 11.09 16.69
C PHE A 215 -4.92 11.27 17.60
N TYR A 216 -4.06 10.26 17.60
CA TYR A 216 -2.80 10.27 18.33
C TYR A 216 -1.65 10.01 17.38
N SER A 217 -0.69 10.92 17.36
CA SER A 217 0.59 10.75 16.66
C SER A 217 1.48 9.71 17.37
N PRO A 218 2.50 9.17 16.70
CA PRO A 218 3.44 8.24 17.35
C PRO A 218 4.12 8.83 18.59
N ASP A 219 4.47 10.12 18.54
CA ASP A 219 5.13 10.80 19.68
C ASP A 219 4.22 10.90 20.91
N GLU A 220 2.92 11.14 20.72
CA GLU A 220 1.92 11.16 21.80
C GLU A 220 1.67 9.78 22.41
N LEU A 221 2.01 8.71 21.68
CA LEU A 221 1.88 7.31 22.10
C LEU A 221 3.19 6.70 22.60
N ASP A 222 4.25 7.48 22.77
CA ASP A 222 5.60 6.95 23.02
C ASP A 222 5.97 5.83 22.03
N TYR A 223 5.55 5.99 20.75
CA TYR A 223 5.72 5.04 19.64
C TYR A 223 5.06 3.67 19.84
N ARG A 224 4.15 3.53 20.83
CA ARG A 224 3.51 2.26 21.12
C ARG A 224 2.02 2.45 21.45
N PHE A 225 1.17 1.80 20.67
CA PHE A 225 -0.27 1.74 20.89
C PHE A 225 -0.65 0.36 21.44
N GLU A 226 -1.14 0.30 22.69
CA GLU A 226 -1.65 -0.93 23.29
C GLU A 226 -3.02 -1.28 22.70
N LEU A 227 -3.18 -2.51 22.21
CA LEU A 227 -4.42 -2.98 21.62
C LEU A 227 -5.46 -3.24 22.69
N THR A 228 -6.62 -2.60 22.55
CA THR A 228 -7.81 -2.78 23.38
C THR A 228 -8.94 -3.41 22.57
N ASP A 229 -10.13 -3.50 23.15
CA ASP A 229 -11.35 -3.90 22.44
C ASP A 229 -11.96 -2.75 21.63
N GLU A 230 -11.45 -1.53 21.78
CA GLU A 230 -11.88 -0.36 21.01
C GLU A 230 -11.41 -0.47 19.56
N LYS A 231 -12.27 -0.02 18.63
CA LYS A 231 -11.91 0.03 17.22
C LYS A 231 -10.87 1.10 16.96
N ALA A 232 -9.86 0.76 16.16
CA ALA A 232 -8.81 1.68 15.79
C ALA A 232 -8.46 1.59 14.30
N ILE A 233 -8.15 2.75 13.70
CA ILE A 233 -7.49 2.85 12.40
C ILE A 233 -6.04 3.24 12.67
N VAL A 234 -5.11 2.41 12.22
CA VAL A 234 -3.68 2.68 12.34
C VAL A 234 -3.13 3.06 10.97
N ASN A 235 -2.72 4.31 10.82
CA ASN A 235 -1.94 4.72 9.67
C ASN A 235 -0.47 4.37 9.93
N VAL A 236 0.11 3.54 9.08
CA VAL A 236 1.48 3.03 9.27
C VAL A 236 2.56 4.02 8.83
N GLY A 237 2.15 5.16 8.27
CA GLY A 237 3.05 6.14 7.68
C GLY A 237 3.57 5.70 6.32
N SER A 238 4.72 6.22 5.93
CA SER A 238 5.34 5.93 4.64
C SER A 238 6.79 5.49 4.83
N VAL A 239 7.17 4.45 4.08
CA VAL A 239 8.56 4.02 3.98
C VAL A 239 9.36 5.02 3.14
N GLY A 240 8.86 5.35 1.95
CA GLY A 240 9.63 6.07 0.93
C GLY A 240 9.46 7.58 0.89
N GLN A 241 8.34 8.11 1.43
CA GLN A 241 8.05 9.55 1.35
C GLN A 241 7.24 10.03 2.58
N PRO A 242 7.81 10.03 3.79
CA PRO A 242 7.14 10.56 4.99
C PRO A 242 6.67 12.02 4.81
N ARG A 243 5.51 12.37 5.41
CA ARG A 243 4.91 13.72 5.29
C ARG A 243 4.50 14.31 6.64
N ASP A 244 5.06 13.81 7.70
CA ASP A 244 4.84 14.27 9.08
C ASP A 244 6.01 15.08 9.65
N ARG A 245 6.88 15.60 8.77
CA ARG A 245 8.08 16.39 9.06
C ARG A 245 9.21 15.62 9.75
N ASP A 246 9.13 14.31 9.73
CA ASP A 246 10.23 13.42 10.09
C ASP A 246 10.72 12.70 8.82
N PRO A 247 11.95 12.96 8.34
CA PRO A 247 12.46 12.35 7.12
C PRO A 247 12.76 10.85 7.24
N ARG A 248 12.73 10.29 8.46
CA ARG A 248 12.94 8.86 8.68
C ARG A 248 11.77 8.04 8.15
N SER A 249 12.05 6.93 7.49
CA SER A 249 11.03 5.95 7.09
C SER A 249 10.16 5.55 8.26
N SER A 250 8.87 5.32 8.01
CA SER A 250 7.90 4.84 9.00
C SER A 250 7.30 3.51 8.59
N PHE A 251 7.21 2.58 9.54
CA PHE A 251 6.43 1.35 9.43
C PHE A 251 5.97 0.91 10.82
N VAL A 252 5.13 -0.12 10.92
CA VAL A 252 4.69 -0.64 12.20
C VAL A 252 5.01 -2.12 12.37
N LEU A 253 5.26 -2.50 13.63
CA LEU A 253 5.29 -3.88 14.08
C LEU A 253 4.01 -4.17 14.87
N VAL A 254 3.35 -5.24 14.51
CA VAL A 254 2.09 -5.66 15.14
C VAL A 254 2.33 -6.95 15.91
N SER A 255 1.97 -6.93 17.17
CA SER A 255 1.95 -8.09 18.07
C SER A 255 0.54 -8.41 18.52
N ASP A 256 0.36 -9.46 19.32
CA ASP A 256 -0.95 -9.81 19.90
C ASP A 256 -1.52 -8.71 20.83
N THR A 257 -0.65 -7.83 21.36
CA THR A 257 -1.03 -6.85 22.40
C THR A 257 -0.81 -5.40 22.02
N ALA A 258 0.00 -5.11 21.00
CA ALA A 258 0.35 -3.73 20.66
C ALA A 258 0.75 -3.55 19.20
N VAL A 259 0.67 -2.29 18.76
CA VAL A 259 1.28 -1.78 17.53
C VAL A 259 2.43 -0.87 17.94
N GLU A 260 3.66 -1.16 17.46
CA GLU A 260 4.85 -0.34 17.64
C GLU A 260 5.16 0.42 16.36
N PHE A 261 5.26 1.74 16.43
CA PHE A 261 5.72 2.59 15.32
C PHE A 261 7.25 2.61 15.30
N VAL A 262 7.83 2.30 14.15
CA VAL A 262 9.29 2.24 13.99
C VAL A 262 9.74 3.30 13.00
N ARG A 263 10.75 4.09 13.41
CA ARG A 263 11.39 5.09 12.56
C ARG A 263 12.79 4.64 12.17
N VAL A 264 13.07 4.60 10.88
CA VAL A 264 14.35 4.13 10.35
C VAL A 264 15.03 5.24 9.54
N PRO A 265 16.21 5.71 9.94
CA PRO A 265 17.00 6.60 9.12
C PRO A 265 17.54 5.86 7.88
N TYR A 266 17.62 6.57 6.75
CA TYR A 266 18.19 6.05 5.51
C TYR A 266 19.00 7.12 4.79
N ASP A 267 19.71 6.78 3.73
CA ASP A 267 20.49 7.73 2.94
C ASP A 267 19.58 8.56 2.00
N VAL A 268 18.91 9.56 2.58
CA VAL A 268 18.04 10.50 1.87
C VAL A 268 18.78 11.19 0.73
N GLN A 269 20.06 11.54 0.93
CA GLN A 269 20.84 12.30 -0.07
C GLN A 269 21.09 11.48 -1.34
N THR A 270 21.27 10.18 -1.21
CA THR A 270 21.42 9.30 -2.38
C THR A 270 20.12 9.23 -3.16
N THR A 271 18.96 9.09 -2.51
CA THR A 271 17.65 9.13 -3.17
C THR A 271 17.43 10.47 -3.88
N VAL A 272 17.68 11.59 -3.21
CA VAL A 272 17.55 12.95 -3.79
C VAL A 272 18.39 13.09 -5.05
N LYS A 273 19.67 12.70 -5.01
CA LYS A 273 20.56 12.75 -6.19
C LYS A 273 20.05 11.91 -7.36
N LYS A 274 19.49 10.74 -7.07
CA LYS A 274 18.90 9.87 -8.11
C LYS A 274 17.67 10.52 -8.74
N VAL A 275 16.78 11.13 -7.94
CA VAL A 275 15.59 11.84 -8.44
C VAL A 275 16.03 13.00 -9.34
N HIS A 276 16.95 13.87 -8.88
CA HIS A 276 17.46 15.01 -9.65
C HIS A 276 18.23 14.60 -10.92
N ALA A 277 18.70 13.38 -11.03
CA ALA A 277 19.37 12.86 -12.23
C ALA A 277 18.39 12.35 -13.31
N ILE A 278 17.08 12.36 -13.04
CA ILE A 278 16.03 11.85 -13.93
C ILE A 278 15.17 13.01 -14.41
N ASP A 279 15.42 13.51 -15.60
CA ASP A 279 14.73 14.68 -16.19
C ASP A 279 13.18 14.56 -16.21
N ALA A 280 12.66 13.34 -16.19
CA ALA A 280 11.21 13.09 -16.19
C ALA A 280 10.56 13.18 -14.79
N LEU A 281 11.36 13.27 -13.74
CA LEU A 281 10.89 13.44 -12.36
C LEU A 281 11.07 14.90 -11.93
N ASP A 282 10.06 15.45 -11.26
CA ASP A 282 10.14 16.78 -10.69
C ASP A 282 11.15 16.79 -9.52
N ASP A 283 12.10 17.72 -9.51
CA ASP A 283 13.12 17.88 -8.46
C ASP A 283 12.51 17.98 -7.06
N PHE A 284 11.29 18.54 -6.96
CA PHE A 284 10.56 18.63 -5.70
C PHE A 284 10.31 17.25 -5.07
N LEU A 285 10.15 16.18 -5.88
CA LEU A 285 9.95 14.81 -5.38
C LEU A 285 11.16 14.31 -4.58
N GLY A 286 12.37 14.75 -4.95
CA GLY A 286 13.58 14.50 -4.18
C GLY A 286 13.73 15.45 -3.00
N THR A 287 13.63 16.76 -3.26
CA THR A 287 13.89 17.79 -2.25
C THR A 287 12.99 17.67 -1.02
N ARG A 288 11.71 17.32 -1.19
CA ARG A 288 10.76 17.17 -0.08
C ARG A 288 11.12 16.05 0.92
N LEU A 289 11.92 15.05 0.50
CA LEU A 289 12.35 13.96 1.36
C LEU A 289 13.27 14.42 2.48
N ILE A 290 14.00 15.53 2.27
CA ILE A 290 14.96 16.08 3.26
C ILE A 290 14.23 16.51 4.52
N ASP A 291 13.04 17.06 4.38
CA ASP A 291 12.26 17.64 5.47
C ASP A 291 11.04 16.78 5.87
N GLY A 292 10.84 15.62 5.23
CA GLY A 292 9.66 14.75 5.48
C GLY A 292 8.34 15.44 5.12
N ARG A 293 8.23 15.97 3.90
CA ARG A 293 7.06 16.75 3.41
C ARG A 293 6.41 16.15 2.19
#